data_6615b5f9367a22c86b348da35f29a6a2
#
_entry.id   6615b5f9367a22c86b348da35f29a6a2
#
_cell.length_a   1.000
_cell.length_b   1.000
_cell.length_c   1.000
_cell.angle_alpha   90.00
_cell.angle_beta   90.00
_cell.angle_gamma   90.00
#
_symmetry.space_group_name_H-M   'P 1'
#
loop_
_entity.id
_entity.type
_entity.pdbx_description
1 polymer ?
#
loop_
_entity_poly.entity_id
_entity_poly.type
_entity_poly.pdbx_seq_one_letter_code
_entity_poly.pdbx_strand_id
1 'polypeptide(L)'
;QIVIVPVIKNDADEDTVMEYIKGLQKELLRQAPFGEKIRINIDKRDRKSVDKFWEWTRKGAPVILEIGPRDVAEDNVMVKERLRLGTPEGKAVVKRDEFVRTIAERLEKLQKEMFAKARARLEKNVRTDIKTKKEFEEYFANSNVWIEEGKAGKVAFVRGKWSGDPNSEELLKAMKITIRCIPFDQNGTKGECLLTGKQ
;
A
#
# COMPACT_ATOMS: atom_id res chain seq x y z
N GLN A 1 4.06 0.60 11.48
CA GLN A 1 3.64 1.81 12.19
C GLN A 1 2.26 1.62 12.79
N ILE A 2 2.08 2.12 14.02
CA ILE A 2 0.77 2.21 14.69
C ILE A 2 0.53 3.68 15.00
N VAL A 3 -0.69 4.14 14.79
CA VAL A 3 -1.14 5.46 15.25
C VAL A 3 -2.16 5.27 16.36
N ILE A 4 -1.99 5.98 17.46
CA ILE A 4 -2.93 5.98 18.58
C ILE A 4 -3.62 7.35 18.61
N VAL A 5 -4.94 7.34 18.53
CA VAL A 5 -5.80 8.53 18.61
C VAL A 5 -6.54 8.50 19.94
N PRO A 6 -6.16 9.31 20.91
CA PRO A 6 -6.93 9.49 22.14
C PRO A 6 -8.32 10.04 21.83
N VAL A 7 -9.35 9.47 22.45
CA VAL A 7 -10.74 9.94 22.38
C VAL A 7 -11.12 10.49 23.75
N ILE A 8 -10.83 11.77 23.99
CA ILE A 8 -11.07 12.47 25.23
C ILE A 8 -12.30 13.35 25.05
N LYS A 9 -13.28 13.21 25.94
CA LYS A 9 -14.52 14.00 25.91
C LYS A 9 -14.55 15.05 27.01
N ASN A 10 -13.92 14.77 28.14
CA ASN A 10 -13.84 15.63 29.31
C ASN A 10 -12.41 15.64 29.83
N ASP A 11 -11.96 16.76 30.36
CA ASP A 11 -10.60 16.91 30.92
C ASP A 11 -10.32 15.89 32.04
N ALA A 12 -11.34 15.50 32.81
CA ALA A 12 -11.21 14.49 33.85
C ALA A 12 -10.78 13.09 33.36
N ASP A 13 -11.03 12.79 32.09
CA ASP A 13 -10.69 11.49 31.49
C ASP A 13 -9.27 11.48 30.89
N GLU A 14 -8.67 12.67 30.69
CA GLU A 14 -7.42 12.83 29.93
C GLU A 14 -6.27 12.06 30.58
N ASP A 15 -6.03 12.26 31.86
CA ASP A 15 -4.91 11.64 32.58
C ASP A 15 -5.02 10.12 32.53
N THR A 16 -6.22 9.56 32.79
CA THR A 16 -6.45 8.11 32.81
C THR A 16 -6.25 7.49 31.43
N VAL A 17 -6.79 8.11 30.38
CA VAL A 17 -6.62 7.66 29.00
C VAL A 17 -5.16 7.74 28.56
N MET A 18 -4.49 8.84 28.89
CA MET A 18 -3.09 9.02 28.51
C MET A 18 -2.14 8.08 29.26
N GLU A 19 -2.43 7.76 30.54
CA GLU A 19 -1.66 6.77 31.29
C GLU A 19 -1.80 5.37 30.68
N TYR A 20 -3.02 4.97 30.35
CA TYR A 20 -3.30 3.72 29.66
C TYR A 20 -2.54 3.64 28.32
N ILE A 21 -2.60 4.69 27.50
CA ILE A 21 -1.90 4.77 26.21
C ILE A 21 -0.38 4.68 26.41
N LYS A 22 0.20 5.34 27.41
CA LYS A 22 1.63 5.25 27.72
C LYS A 22 2.04 3.83 28.14
N GLY A 23 1.19 3.14 28.92
CA GLY A 23 1.39 1.75 29.28
C GLY A 23 1.39 0.84 28.07
N LEU A 24 0.34 0.95 27.23
CA LEU A 24 0.23 0.21 25.96
C LEU A 24 1.42 0.48 25.04
N GLN A 25 1.85 1.72 24.89
CA GLN A 25 3.02 2.08 24.09
C GLN A 25 4.29 1.34 24.54
N LYS A 26 4.55 1.26 25.85
CA LYS A 26 5.70 0.54 26.41
C LYS A 26 5.66 -0.96 26.07
N GLU A 27 4.49 -1.57 26.09
CA GLU A 27 4.30 -2.98 25.75
C GLU A 27 4.51 -3.23 24.26
N LEU A 28 3.92 -2.39 23.41
CA LEU A 28 4.05 -2.47 21.95
C LEU A 28 5.50 -2.26 21.48
N LEU A 29 6.29 -1.40 22.15
CA LEU A 29 7.70 -1.18 21.84
C LEU A 29 8.60 -2.39 22.12
N ARG A 30 8.11 -3.40 22.85
CA ARG A 30 8.81 -4.68 23.04
C ARG A 30 8.62 -5.65 21.87
N GLN A 31 7.65 -5.35 20.99
CA GLN A 31 7.36 -6.16 19.81
C GLN A 31 8.26 -5.74 18.64
N ALA A 32 8.72 -6.68 17.85
CA ALA A 32 9.65 -6.45 16.75
C ALA A 32 9.19 -7.17 15.46
N PRO A 33 8.07 -6.74 14.83
CA PRO A 33 7.68 -7.27 13.52
C PRO A 33 8.81 -7.02 12.52
N PHE A 34 9.11 -8.00 11.69
CA PHE A 34 10.23 -7.94 10.73
C PHE A 34 11.63 -7.73 11.38
N GLY A 35 11.79 -8.03 12.67
CA GLY A 35 13.02 -7.75 13.42
C GLY A 35 13.22 -6.27 13.80
N GLU A 36 12.26 -5.39 13.51
CA GLU A 36 12.34 -3.95 13.72
C GLU A 36 11.35 -3.48 14.79
N LYS A 37 11.76 -2.52 15.63
CA LYS A 37 10.86 -1.90 16.60
C LYS A 37 9.65 -1.26 15.94
N ILE A 38 8.47 -1.43 16.53
CA ILE A 38 7.25 -0.79 16.04
C ILE A 38 7.37 0.73 16.17
N ARG A 39 7.10 1.45 15.09
CA ARG A 39 6.96 2.91 15.13
C ARG A 39 5.57 3.28 15.62
N ILE A 40 5.47 4.01 16.71
CA ILE A 40 4.21 4.40 17.35
C ILE A 40 4.11 5.92 17.36
N ASN A 41 2.99 6.43 16.88
CA ASN A 41 2.64 7.85 16.93
C ASN A 41 1.38 8.03 17.77
N ILE A 42 1.43 8.86 18.80
CA ILE A 42 0.27 9.27 19.61
C ILE A 42 -0.15 10.66 19.15
N ASP A 43 -1.34 10.76 18.58
CA ASP A 43 -1.85 12.05 18.07
C ASP A 43 -2.54 12.83 19.17
N LYS A 44 -1.75 13.70 19.83
CA LYS A 44 -2.19 14.56 20.93
C LYS A 44 -2.75 15.91 20.49
N ARG A 45 -2.86 16.16 19.18
CA ARG A 45 -3.35 17.45 18.70
C ARG A 45 -4.79 17.71 19.20
N ASP A 46 -5.09 18.96 19.49
CA ASP A 46 -6.45 19.38 19.82
C ASP A 46 -7.31 19.46 18.55
N ARG A 47 -7.88 18.33 18.17
CA ARG A 47 -8.75 18.12 17.00
C ARG A 47 -9.70 16.96 17.26
N LYS A 48 -10.83 16.95 16.59
CA LYS A 48 -11.79 15.83 16.67
C LYS A 48 -11.14 14.50 16.25
N SER A 49 -11.41 13.45 16.99
CA SER A 49 -10.86 12.10 16.71
C SER A 49 -11.16 11.62 15.28
N VAL A 50 -12.34 11.95 14.75
CA VAL A 50 -12.74 11.62 13.37
C VAL A 50 -11.82 12.29 12.35
N ASP A 51 -11.46 13.57 12.55
CA ASP A 51 -10.56 14.29 11.63
C ASP A 51 -9.15 13.71 11.68
N LYS A 52 -8.65 13.39 12.88
CA LYS A 52 -7.38 12.67 13.07
C LYS A 52 -7.37 11.34 12.34
N PHE A 53 -8.43 10.53 12.52
CA PHE A 53 -8.59 9.24 11.87
C PHE A 53 -8.49 9.34 10.34
N TRP A 54 -9.25 10.24 9.72
CA TRP A 54 -9.23 10.41 8.27
C TRP A 54 -7.90 10.96 7.75
N GLU A 55 -7.26 11.85 8.49
CA GLU A 55 -5.93 12.34 8.13
C GLU A 55 -4.89 11.22 8.12
N TRP A 56 -4.87 10.38 9.17
CA TRP A 56 -3.95 9.24 9.25
C TRP A 56 -4.28 8.15 8.23
N THR A 57 -5.54 7.96 7.91
CA THR A 57 -5.97 7.07 6.82
C THR A 57 -5.40 7.53 5.49
N ARG A 58 -5.49 8.82 5.16
CA ARG A 58 -4.90 9.40 3.94
C ARG A 58 -3.38 9.30 3.92
N LYS A 59 -2.73 9.47 5.06
CA LYS A 59 -1.27 9.26 5.21
C LYS A 59 -0.87 7.78 5.10
N GLY A 60 -1.83 6.88 5.08
CA GLY A 60 -1.59 5.45 4.87
C GLY A 60 -1.17 4.71 6.12
N ALA A 61 -1.54 5.16 7.32
CA ALA A 61 -1.29 4.42 8.54
C ALA A 61 -1.88 3.00 8.46
N PRO A 62 -1.06 1.94 8.66
CA PRO A 62 -1.54 0.56 8.51
C PRO A 62 -2.50 0.14 9.62
N VAL A 63 -2.28 0.61 10.84
CA VAL A 63 -3.12 0.35 12.02
C VAL A 63 -3.34 1.65 12.77
N ILE A 64 -4.59 1.97 13.05
CA ILE A 64 -5.01 3.11 13.86
C ILE A 64 -5.78 2.55 15.06
N LEU A 65 -5.39 2.95 16.26
CA LEU A 65 -6.09 2.66 17.49
C LEU A 65 -6.86 3.90 17.93
N GLU A 66 -8.12 3.76 18.27
CA GLU A 66 -8.87 4.77 19.01
C GLU A 66 -9.03 4.26 20.44
N ILE A 67 -8.70 5.09 21.42
CA ILE A 67 -8.72 4.72 22.83
C ILE A 67 -9.42 5.84 23.62
N GLY A 68 -10.52 5.50 24.24
CA GLY A 68 -11.30 6.39 25.11
C GLY A 68 -11.57 5.78 26.48
N PRO A 69 -12.31 6.47 27.36
CA PRO A 69 -12.56 6.01 28.75
C PRO A 69 -13.22 4.63 28.83
N ARG A 70 -14.10 4.29 27.89
CA ARG A 70 -14.75 2.95 27.86
C ARG A 70 -13.71 1.85 27.57
N ASP A 71 -12.81 2.12 26.61
CA ASP A 71 -11.77 1.15 26.26
C ASP A 71 -10.83 0.92 27.43
N VAL A 72 -10.50 1.99 28.17
CA VAL A 72 -9.70 1.90 29.40
C VAL A 72 -10.40 1.08 30.46
N ALA A 73 -11.68 1.33 30.72
CA ALA A 73 -12.46 0.63 31.75
C ALA A 73 -12.60 -0.86 31.47
N GLU A 74 -12.62 -1.25 30.21
CA GLU A 74 -12.77 -2.65 29.77
C GLU A 74 -11.43 -3.33 29.41
N ASP A 75 -10.32 -2.62 29.54
CA ASP A 75 -8.99 -3.04 29.11
C ASP A 75 -8.97 -3.51 27.64
N ASN A 76 -9.55 -2.68 26.77
CA ASN A 76 -9.69 -2.93 25.35
C ASN A 76 -8.89 -1.91 24.51
N VAL A 77 -8.74 -2.23 23.23
CA VAL A 77 -8.32 -1.30 22.18
C VAL A 77 -9.26 -1.38 20.99
N MET A 78 -9.70 -0.22 20.49
CA MET A 78 -10.44 -0.16 19.24
C MET A 78 -9.45 -0.11 18.08
N VAL A 79 -9.39 -1.17 17.30
CA VAL A 79 -8.44 -1.37 16.19
C VAL A 79 -9.10 -1.09 14.86
N LYS A 80 -8.45 -0.30 14.00
CA LYS A 80 -8.82 -0.08 12.61
C LYS A 80 -7.63 -0.41 11.71
N GLU A 81 -7.83 -1.39 10.83
CA GLU A 81 -6.80 -1.85 9.89
C GLU A 81 -7.05 -1.29 8.48
N ARG A 82 -6.01 -0.76 7.85
CA ARG A 82 -6.07 -0.07 6.55
C ARG A 82 -6.76 -0.87 5.44
N LEU A 83 -6.44 -2.16 5.30
CA LEU A 83 -6.98 -2.98 4.20
C LEU A 83 -8.44 -3.39 4.41
N ARG A 84 -8.97 -3.18 5.61
CA ARG A 84 -10.33 -3.57 6.01
C ARG A 84 -11.23 -2.37 6.27
N LEU A 85 -10.75 -1.14 6.04
CA LEU A 85 -11.56 0.06 6.19
C LEU A 85 -12.78 0.01 5.25
N GLY A 86 -13.96 0.27 5.80
CA GLY A 86 -15.23 0.19 5.06
C GLY A 86 -15.86 -1.20 5.04
N THR A 87 -15.23 -2.22 5.62
CA THR A 87 -15.83 -3.55 5.82
C THR A 87 -16.23 -3.75 7.29
N PRO A 88 -17.11 -4.70 7.61
CA PRO A 88 -17.45 -5.02 9.00
C PRO A 88 -16.22 -5.37 9.87
N GLU A 89 -15.23 -6.03 9.28
CA GLU A 89 -13.99 -6.42 9.96
C GLU A 89 -12.99 -5.26 10.09
N GLY A 90 -13.26 -4.13 9.45
CA GLY A 90 -12.39 -2.96 9.45
C GLY A 90 -12.31 -2.22 10.78
N LYS A 91 -13.17 -2.58 11.73
CA LYS A 91 -13.25 -2.02 13.07
C LYS A 91 -13.49 -3.15 14.07
N ALA A 92 -12.55 -3.38 14.95
CA ALA A 92 -12.62 -4.43 15.96
C ALA A 92 -12.25 -3.91 17.34
N VAL A 93 -13.00 -4.34 18.36
CA VAL A 93 -12.62 -4.17 19.76
C VAL A 93 -11.86 -5.44 20.16
N VAL A 94 -10.66 -5.28 20.68
CA VAL A 94 -9.76 -6.38 21.04
C VAL A 94 -9.24 -6.13 22.45
N LYS A 95 -9.09 -7.18 23.25
CA LYS A 95 -8.43 -7.07 24.55
C LYS A 95 -6.99 -6.59 24.39
N ARG A 96 -6.54 -5.73 25.29
CA ARG A 96 -5.20 -5.13 25.23
C ARG A 96 -4.09 -6.17 25.17
N ASP A 97 -4.13 -7.17 26.04
CA ASP A 97 -3.13 -8.24 26.10
C ASP A 97 -3.10 -9.07 24.80
N GLU A 98 -4.26 -9.41 24.26
CA GLU A 98 -4.39 -10.09 22.97
C GLU A 98 -3.80 -9.23 21.83
N PHE A 99 -4.15 -7.94 21.81
CA PHE A 99 -3.62 -7.04 20.79
C PHE A 99 -2.09 -6.94 20.85
N VAL A 100 -1.52 -6.74 22.04
CA VAL A 100 -0.07 -6.68 22.24
C VAL A 100 0.61 -7.97 21.78
N ARG A 101 0.03 -9.11 22.11
CA ARG A 101 0.57 -10.43 21.75
C ARG A 101 0.54 -10.67 20.23
N THR A 102 -0.48 -10.20 19.55
CA THR A 102 -0.73 -10.52 18.12
C THR A 102 -0.28 -9.44 17.15
N ILE A 103 0.11 -8.25 17.62
CA ILE A 103 0.36 -7.10 16.72
C ILE A 103 1.52 -7.33 15.75
N ALA A 104 2.56 -8.03 16.14
CA ALA A 104 3.68 -8.32 15.25
C ALA A 104 3.20 -9.13 14.04
N GLU A 105 2.50 -10.22 14.29
CA GLU A 105 1.92 -11.07 13.24
C GLU A 105 0.90 -10.31 12.38
N ARG A 106 0.04 -9.48 13.01
CA ARG A 106 -0.93 -8.66 12.30
C ARG A 106 -0.25 -7.70 11.31
N LEU A 107 0.83 -7.03 11.70
CA LEU A 107 1.57 -6.12 10.84
C LEU A 107 2.26 -6.86 9.69
N GLU A 108 2.84 -8.03 9.95
CA GLU A 108 3.46 -8.87 8.93
C GLU A 108 2.44 -9.38 7.91
N LYS A 109 1.30 -9.85 8.38
CA LYS A 109 0.19 -10.29 7.53
C LYS A 109 -0.32 -9.15 6.67
N LEU A 110 -0.55 -7.98 7.27
CA LEU A 110 -1.01 -6.79 6.55
C LEU A 110 -0.04 -6.40 5.43
N GLN A 111 1.27 -6.40 5.70
CA GLN A 111 2.28 -6.09 4.69
C GLN A 111 2.31 -7.13 3.57
N LYS A 112 2.25 -8.42 3.89
CA LYS A 112 2.17 -9.49 2.89
C LYS A 112 0.94 -9.34 1.99
N GLU A 113 -0.23 -9.04 2.58
CA GLU A 113 -1.47 -8.81 1.82
C GLU A 113 -1.36 -7.56 0.93
N MET A 114 -0.78 -6.46 1.42
CA MET A 114 -0.56 -5.25 0.62
C MET A 114 0.39 -5.52 -0.55
N PHE A 115 1.48 -6.22 -0.31
CA PHE A 115 2.42 -6.62 -1.35
C PHE A 115 1.77 -7.52 -2.41
N ALA A 116 1.02 -8.53 -1.97
CA ALA A 116 0.31 -9.44 -2.88
C ALA A 116 -0.69 -8.70 -3.77
N LYS A 117 -1.47 -7.76 -3.20
CA LYS A 117 -2.40 -6.91 -3.97
C LYS A 117 -1.68 -6.02 -4.98
N ALA A 118 -0.56 -5.40 -4.57
CA ALA A 118 0.23 -4.54 -5.46
C ALA A 118 0.86 -5.35 -6.59
N ARG A 119 1.40 -6.52 -6.28
CA ARG A 119 1.97 -7.44 -7.26
C ARG A 119 0.92 -7.95 -8.26
N ALA A 120 -0.21 -8.41 -7.78
CA ALA A 120 -1.31 -8.87 -8.65
C ALA A 120 -1.81 -7.74 -9.58
N ARG A 121 -1.88 -6.50 -9.07
CA ARG A 121 -2.21 -5.34 -9.89
C ARG A 121 -1.14 -5.07 -10.96
N LEU A 122 0.13 -5.17 -10.62
CA LEU A 122 1.23 -5.00 -11.58
C LEU A 122 1.17 -6.09 -12.65
N GLU A 123 1.07 -7.36 -12.26
CA GLU A 123 1.02 -8.51 -13.18
C GLU A 123 -0.17 -8.41 -14.14
N LYS A 124 -1.34 -8.02 -13.66
CA LYS A 124 -2.53 -7.76 -14.48
C LYS A 124 -2.32 -6.64 -15.52
N ASN A 125 -1.44 -5.68 -15.21
CA ASN A 125 -1.16 -4.52 -16.07
C ASN A 125 0.15 -4.66 -16.84
N VAL A 126 0.69 -5.86 -17.00
CA VAL A 126 1.82 -6.16 -17.89
C VAL A 126 1.36 -7.09 -19.00
N ARG A 127 1.32 -6.58 -20.23
CA ARG A 127 1.00 -7.35 -21.43
C ARG A 127 2.24 -8.11 -21.91
N THR A 128 2.12 -9.40 -22.05
CA THR A 128 3.18 -10.29 -22.57
C THR A 128 2.74 -11.01 -23.85
N ASP A 129 1.53 -10.78 -24.27
CA ASP A 129 0.88 -11.38 -25.43
C ASP A 129 1.13 -10.61 -26.75
N ILE A 130 1.62 -9.37 -26.67
CA ILE A 130 2.01 -8.57 -27.83
C ILE A 130 3.37 -9.06 -28.34
N LYS A 131 3.40 -9.61 -29.58
CA LYS A 131 4.57 -10.29 -30.13
C LYS A 131 5.12 -9.63 -31.39
N THR A 132 4.35 -8.81 -32.04
CA THR A 132 4.72 -8.15 -33.31
C THR A 132 4.73 -6.64 -33.16
N LYS A 133 5.55 -5.97 -33.99
CA LYS A 133 5.59 -4.51 -34.08
C LYS A 133 4.20 -3.93 -34.39
N LYS A 134 3.46 -4.56 -35.29
CA LYS A 134 2.10 -4.12 -35.69
C LYS A 134 1.15 -4.14 -34.49
N GLU A 135 1.09 -5.25 -33.73
CA GLU A 135 0.27 -5.33 -32.51
C GLU A 135 0.65 -4.29 -31.48
N PHE A 136 1.96 -4.01 -31.35
CA PHE A 136 2.47 -3.00 -30.44
C PHE A 136 2.02 -1.60 -30.86
N GLU A 137 2.15 -1.24 -32.11
CA GLU A 137 1.72 0.05 -32.66
C GLU A 137 0.21 0.24 -32.51
N GLU A 138 -0.58 -0.76 -32.86
CA GLU A 138 -2.05 -0.77 -32.72
C GLU A 138 -2.47 -0.60 -31.24
N TYR A 139 -1.81 -1.31 -30.33
CA TYR A 139 -2.11 -1.22 -28.90
C TYR A 139 -1.88 0.20 -28.37
N PHE A 140 -0.73 0.80 -28.67
CA PHE A 140 -0.42 2.14 -28.17
C PHE A 140 -1.15 3.27 -28.91
N ALA A 141 -1.52 3.11 -30.17
CA ALA A 141 -2.43 4.03 -30.85
C ALA A 141 -3.78 4.07 -30.12
N ASN A 142 -4.35 2.92 -29.78
CA ASN A 142 -5.57 2.83 -28.99
C ASN A 142 -5.41 3.36 -27.57
N SER A 143 -4.23 3.22 -26.95
CA SER A 143 -3.99 3.70 -25.59
C SER A 143 -4.07 5.22 -25.46
N ASN A 144 -3.64 5.96 -26.48
CA ASN A 144 -3.80 7.40 -26.52
C ASN A 144 -5.28 7.82 -26.54
N VAL A 145 -6.10 7.14 -27.34
CA VAL A 145 -7.55 7.35 -27.35
C VAL A 145 -8.17 7.05 -25.98
N TRP A 146 -7.77 5.97 -25.32
CA TRP A 146 -8.27 5.64 -23.99
C TRP A 146 -7.89 6.67 -22.92
N ILE A 147 -6.72 7.30 -23.04
CA ILE A 147 -6.30 8.37 -22.13
C ILE A 147 -7.18 9.61 -22.35
N GLU A 148 -7.38 10.00 -23.61
CA GLU A 148 -8.23 11.15 -23.99
C GLU A 148 -9.68 10.97 -23.54
N GLU A 149 -10.20 9.73 -23.61
CA GLU A 149 -11.54 9.38 -23.14
C GLU A 149 -11.64 9.22 -21.60
N GLY A 150 -10.59 9.50 -20.84
CA GLY A 150 -10.56 9.29 -19.38
C GLY A 150 -10.47 7.81 -18.95
N LYS A 151 -10.19 6.89 -19.87
CA LYS A 151 -10.05 5.43 -19.64
C LYS A 151 -8.60 4.99 -19.43
N ALA A 152 -7.76 5.86 -18.89
CA ALA A 152 -6.32 5.60 -18.68
C ALA A 152 -6.02 4.28 -17.91
N GLY A 153 -6.95 3.78 -17.11
CA GLY A 153 -6.83 2.51 -16.43
C GLY A 153 -6.76 1.27 -17.34
N LYS A 154 -7.03 1.41 -18.64
CA LYS A 154 -6.85 0.35 -19.65
C LYS A 154 -5.42 0.28 -20.20
N VAL A 155 -4.62 1.30 -19.98
CA VAL A 155 -3.22 1.34 -20.45
C VAL A 155 -2.35 0.51 -19.53
N ALA A 156 -1.59 -0.41 -20.11
CA ALA A 156 -0.70 -1.32 -19.40
C ALA A 156 0.74 -1.22 -19.92
N PHE A 157 1.69 -1.78 -19.18
CA PHE A 157 3.04 -1.99 -19.67
C PHE A 157 3.06 -3.10 -20.70
N VAL A 158 3.94 -3.00 -21.68
CA VAL A 158 4.24 -4.10 -22.60
C VAL A 158 5.64 -4.64 -22.28
N ARG A 159 5.75 -5.95 -22.07
CA ARG A 159 7.04 -6.63 -21.91
C ARG A 159 7.35 -7.37 -23.22
N GLY A 160 8.42 -6.95 -23.89
CA GLY A 160 8.91 -7.55 -25.12
C GLY A 160 10.43 -7.69 -25.12
N LYS A 161 10.96 -8.46 -26.08
CA LYS A 161 12.40 -8.53 -26.33
C LYS A 161 12.89 -7.24 -26.98
N TRP A 162 14.08 -6.80 -26.60
CA TRP A 162 14.69 -5.58 -27.11
C TRP A 162 16.17 -5.83 -27.43
N SER A 163 16.58 -5.44 -28.63
CA SER A 163 17.94 -5.64 -29.12
C SER A 163 18.96 -4.58 -28.70
N GLY A 164 18.54 -3.52 -28.02
CA GLY A 164 19.41 -2.38 -27.72
C GLY A 164 19.67 -1.47 -28.91
N ASP A 165 18.97 -1.65 -30.03
CA ASP A 165 19.15 -0.83 -31.24
C ASP A 165 18.66 0.61 -31.01
N PRO A 166 19.51 1.66 -31.23
CA PRO A 166 19.14 3.05 -31.07
C PRO A 166 17.91 3.46 -31.92
N ASN A 167 17.74 2.87 -33.11
CA ASN A 167 16.59 3.16 -33.96
C ASN A 167 15.25 2.79 -33.28
N SER A 168 15.26 1.81 -32.40
CA SER A 168 14.04 1.47 -31.64
C SER A 168 13.63 2.56 -30.66
N GLU A 169 14.56 3.33 -30.12
CA GLU A 169 14.26 4.47 -29.24
C GLU A 169 13.63 5.63 -30.00
N GLU A 170 14.06 5.88 -31.24
CA GLU A 170 13.44 6.91 -32.09
C GLU A 170 12.00 6.58 -32.43
N LEU A 171 11.72 5.30 -32.78
CA LEU A 171 10.35 4.81 -33.00
C LEU A 171 9.48 5.02 -31.76
N LEU A 172 9.99 4.67 -30.59
CA LEU A 172 9.26 4.83 -29.34
C LEU A 172 8.99 6.31 -29.02
N LYS A 173 9.97 7.20 -29.23
CA LYS A 173 9.81 8.65 -29.04
C LYS A 173 8.71 9.22 -29.95
N ALA A 174 8.66 8.81 -31.22
CA ALA A 174 7.63 9.21 -32.16
C ALA A 174 6.22 8.82 -31.67
N MET A 175 6.10 7.69 -31.00
CA MET A 175 4.86 7.18 -30.38
C MET A 175 4.60 7.75 -28.98
N LYS A 176 5.45 8.60 -28.44
CA LYS A 176 5.40 9.11 -27.06
C LYS A 176 5.49 7.99 -26.00
N ILE A 177 6.21 6.93 -26.30
CA ILE A 177 6.44 5.76 -25.44
C ILE A 177 7.90 5.78 -24.95
N THR A 178 8.15 5.20 -23.78
CA THR A 178 9.50 5.07 -23.22
C THR A 178 9.75 3.66 -22.70
N ILE A 179 10.98 3.18 -22.86
CA ILE A 179 11.46 2.01 -22.14
C ILE A 179 11.56 2.39 -20.65
N ARG A 180 10.86 1.65 -19.79
CA ARG A 180 10.82 1.96 -18.35
C ARG A 180 11.95 1.28 -17.57
N CYS A 181 12.22 0.03 -17.88
CA CYS A 181 13.28 -0.74 -17.24
C CYS A 181 13.60 -2.00 -18.04
N ILE A 182 14.78 -2.53 -17.80
CA ILE A 182 15.18 -3.88 -18.18
C ILE A 182 15.13 -4.69 -16.88
N PRO A 183 14.25 -5.70 -16.74
CA PRO A 183 14.15 -6.50 -15.54
C PRO A 183 15.48 -7.20 -15.23
N PHE A 184 15.85 -7.32 -13.96
CA PHE A 184 17.06 -8.05 -13.54
C PHE A 184 16.95 -9.55 -13.87
N ASP A 185 15.75 -10.12 -13.69
CA ASP A 185 15.47 -11.51 -14.04
C ASP A 185 15.00 -11.61 -15.48
N GLN A 186 15.90 -12.00 -16.36
CA GLN A 186 15.63 -12.15 -17.80
C GLN A 186 15.58 -13.60 -18.26
N ASN A 187 15.80 -14.58 -17.36
CA ASN A 187 15.78 -16.01 -17.63
C ASN A 187 16.69 -16.47 -18.81
N GLY A 188 17.63 -15.62 -19.26
CA GLY A 188 18.55 -15.90 -20.35
C GLY A 188 17.92 -16.24 -21.71
N THR A 189 16.61 -16.04 -21.89
CA THR A 189 15.93 -16.39 -23.14
C THR A 189 16.28 -15.39 -24.25
N LYS A 190 16.77 -15.90 -25.37
CA LYS A 190 16.99 -15.13 -26.60
C LYS A 190 15.68 -15.01 -27.40
N GLY A 191 15.60 -14.08 -28.31
CA GLY A 191 14.47 -13.91 -29.20
C GLY A 191 14.54 -12.62 -30.00
N GLU A 192 13.67 -12.49 -30.98
CA GLU A 192 13.61 -11.32 -31.84
C GLU A 192 13.13 -10.07 -31.10
N CYS A 193 13.76 -8.95 -31.41
CA CYS A 193 13.35 -7.64 -30.92
C CYS A 193 11.94 -7.29 -31.39
N LEU A 194 11.06 -6.97 -30.47
CA LEU A 194 9.66 -6.61 -30.75
C LEU A 194 9.50 -5.48 -31.77
N LEU A 195 10.46 -4.54 -31.82
CA LEU A 195 10.37 -3.34 -32.65
C LEU A 195 11.14 -3.47 -33.97
N THR A 196 12.27 -4.16 -33.99
CA THR A 196 13.18 -4.20 -35.14
C THR A 196 13.28 -5.57 -35.82
N GLY A 197 12.79 -6.64 -35.19
CA GLY A 197 12.93 -8.01 -35.67
C GLY A 197 14.37 -8.57 -35.59
N LYS A 198 15.35 -7.78 -35.09
CA LYS A 198 16.74 -8.24 -34.92
C LYS A 198 16.85 -9.19 -33.72
N GLN A 199 17.74 -10.19 -33.81
CA GLN A 199 18.09 -11.06 -32.69
C GLN A 199 19.09 -10.41 -31.76
#